data_714d2ac3b0b8a8041f24200346109c12
#
_entry.id   714d2ac3b0b8a8041f24200346109c12
#
_cell.length_a   1.000
_cell.length_b   1.000
_cell.length_c   1.000
_cell.angle_alpha   90.00
_cell.angle_beta   90.00
_cell.angle_gamma   90.00
#
_symmetry.space_group_name_H-M   'P 1'
#
loop_
_entity.id
_entity.type
_entity.pdbx_description
1 polymer ?
#
loop_
_entity_poly.entity_id
_entity_poly.type
_entity_poly.pdbx_seq_one_letter_code
_entity_poly.pdbx_strand_id
1 'polypeptide(L)'
;GVQSINDLFKLATGVDVRQRGGFGIQSDISIDGGIFDQITILLNGVNISNPHTGHLAADFPVSISDIERIEVLEGAASRVYGGQSFGGAINIVTRHEQETTLEAGAQGGSFGTFDADARVGLMLGRTGHRVSGGGGRSDGGTLNSDWRKGQLYYQGDFSNRHMTLDWQFGFSKKSYGANTFYSAAYPDQYERNERYLISVQGETKGKFHFTPQIYWNRTYDNFQLVRGKQFGENFHQADVYGIKAGGYFNWWGGKTALGAELRQEGILSTNLGRDLSPEHYVDARHGHGTQYTRQDDRTSVSYNLEHNILLDRWTISAGLLANMTTSVDHRFRFYPGVDIAYRPATGWKLFLSYNKGFRLPSFTELYYKSATHEGNRGLKPEHNRSVQLGVQYATAGFQGTLRGFYHRGNRMIDWVMYTAEDNYHSAAFNLDNMGVQADARVSFPELFDKNTWLRSLSVGYTYIHQKRHDDTPIFKSNYAMEYLRHKFVASLNHRIWNRLSATWSVLWQDRMGSYLRYSGTYLDPS
;
A
#
# COMPACT_ATOMS: atom_id res chain seq x y z
N GLY A 1 3.90 -19.94 8.48
CA GLY A 1 2.57 -19.39 8.75
C GLY A 1 2.55 -17.89 8.54
N VAL A 2 1.38 -17.30 8.48
CA VAL A 2 1.20 -15.85 8.40
C VAL A 2 1.55 -15.24 9.75
N GLN A 3 2.53 -14.35 9.77
CA GLN A 3 3.00 -13.69 11.00
C GLN A 3 2.60 -12.21 11.05
N SER A 4 2.31 -11.61 9.91
CA SER A 4 1.92 -10.22 9.77
C SER A 4 0.94 -10.04 8.60
N ILE A 5 0.27 -8.89 8.56
CA ILE A 5 -0.58 -8.50 7.42
C ILE A 5 0.22 -8.52 6.12
N ASN A 6 1.48 -8.13 6.16
CA ASN A 6 2.34 -8.09 4.98
C ASN A 6 2.61 -9.48 4.38
N ASP A 7 2.53 -10.55 5.17
CA ASP A 7 2.66 -11.92 4.67
C ASP A 7 1.45 -12.35 3.83
N LEU A 8 0.27 -11.77 4.09
CA LEU A 8 -0.92 -12.02 3.27
C LEU A 8 -0.73 -11.49 1.85
N PHE A 9 -0.06 -10.35 1.69
CA PHE A 9 0.22 -9.79 0.36
C PHE A 9 1.22 -10.62 -0.44
N LYS A 10 2.12 -11.37 0.21
CA LYS A 10 3.07 -12.26 -0.47
C LYS A 10 2.37 -13.36 -1.27
N LEU A 11 1.16 -13.72 -0.88
CA LEU A 11 0.35 -14.73 -1.57
C LEU A 11 -0.40 -14.19 -2.80
N ALA A 12 -0.52 -12.87 -2.95
CA ALA A 12 -1.09 -12.25 -4.12
C ALA A 12 -0.07 -12.23 -5.27
N THR A 13 -0.42 -12.78 -6.42
CA THR A 13 0.50 -13.06 -7.54
C THR A 13 1.13 -11.80 -8.13
N GLY A 14 0.34 -10.73 -8.35
CA GLY A 14 0.79 -9.44 -8.90
C GLY A 14 1.47 -8.51 -7.90
N VAL A 15 1.53 -8.89 -6.62
CA VAL A 15 2.06 -8.04 -5.55
C VAL A 15 3.47 -8.47 -5.17
N ASP A 16 4.40 -7.53 -5.13
CA ASP A 16 5.74 -7.70 -4.59
C ASP A 16 5.82 -7.13 -3.18
N VAL A 17 6.36 -7.89 -2.24
CA VAL A 17 6.57 -7.46 -0.84
C VAL A 17 8.03 -7.61 -0.49
N ARG A 18 8.72 -6.48 -0.33
CA ARG A 18 10.10 -6.42 0.16
C ARG A 18 10.06 -6.14 1.66
N GLN A 19 10.22 -7.18 2.44
CA GLN A 19 10.22 -7.07 3.90
C GLN A 19 11.64 -6.90 4.42
N ARG A 20 11.83 -5.90 5.26
CA ARG A 20 13.05 -5.70 6.06
C ARG A 20 12.72 -5.94 7.52
N GLY A 21 13.59 -6.70 8.18
CA GLY A 21 13.34 -7.16 9.55
C GLY A 21 12.23 -8.23 9.65
N GLY A 22 11.97 -8.70 10.86
CA GLY A 22 10.97 -9.72 11.15
C GLY A 22 9.55 -9.14 11.35
N PHE A 23 8.52 -9.98 11.25
CA PHE A 23 7.13 -9.67 11.61
C PHE A 23 6.54 -8.43 10.93
N GLY A 24 6.95 -8.15 9.69
CA GLY A 24 6.44 -7.01 8.93
C GLY A 24 6.82 -5.66 9.50
N ILE A 25 7.92 -5.59 10.24
CA ILE A 25 8.33 -4.35 10.93
C ILE A 25 8.54 -3.19 9.95
N GLN A 26 9.10 -3.47 8.79
CA GLN A 26 9.08 -2.59 7.63
C GLN A 26 8.84 -3.42 6.37
N SER A 27 7.90 -2.98 5.54
CA SER A 27 7.57 -3.66 4.27
C SER A 27 7.28 -2.64 3.19
N ASP A 28 7.94 -2.81 2.07
CA ASP A 28 7.67 -2.08 0.84
C ASP A 28 6.79 -2.96 -0.05
N ILE A 29 5.63 -2.45 -0.42
CA ILE A 29 4.65 -3.17 -1.24
C ILE A 29 4.56 -2.48 -2.60
N SER A 30 4.66 -3.25 -3.67
CA SER A 30 4.50 -2.74 -5.03
C SER A 30 3.67 -3.70 -5.90
N ILE A 31 3.19 -3.19 -7.03
CA ILE A 31 2.33 -3.92 -7.96
C ILE A 31 2.92 -3.78 -9.36
N ASP A 32 2.93 -4.87 -10.14
CA ASP A 32 3.27 -4.91 -11.56
C ASP A 32 4.62 -4.26 -11.92
N GLY A 33 5.63 -4.43 -11.06
CA GLY A 33 6.97 -3.88 -11.28
C GLY A 33 7.14 -2.41 -10.92
N GLY A 34 6.14 -1.77 -10.31
CA GLY A 34 6.25 -0.45 -9.72
C GLY A 34 7.08 -0.44 -8.43
N ILE A 35 7.14 0.73 -7.79
CA ILE A 35 7.74 0.90 -6.47
C ILE A 35 6.67 1.18 -5.40
N PHE A 36 7.06 1.08 -4.13
CA PHE A 36 6.14 1.23 -2.98
C PHE A 36 5.50 2.62 -2.86
N ASP A 37 6.13 3.67 -3.36
CA ASP A 37 5.55 5.01 -3.40
C ASP A 37 4.44 5.18 -4.45
N GLN A 38 4.29 4.22 -5.38
CA GLN A 38 3.38 4.29 -6.53
C GLN A 38 2.04 3.61 -6.33
N ILE A 39 1.78 3.07 -5.14
CA ILE A 39 0.50 2.45 -4.80
C ILE A 39 -0.24 3.27 -3.74
N THR A 40 -1.57 3.24 -3.83
CA THR A 40 -2.42 3.79 -2.78
C THR A 40 -2.79 2.70 -1.79
N ILE A 41 -2.57 2.94 -0.51
CA ILE A 41 -3.00 2.06 0.57
C ILE A 41 -4.24 2.65 1.23
N LEU A 42 -5.28 1.83 1.35
CA LEU A 42 -6.55 2.22 1.99
C LEU A 42 -6.87 1.27 3.15
N LEU A 43 -7.52 1.81 4.16
CA LEU A 43 -8.15 1.07 5.24
C LEU A 43 -9.64 1.42 5.26
N ASN A 44 -10.50 0.45 4.95
CA ASN A 44 -11.95 0.66 4.79
C ASN A 44 -12.30 1.79 3.81
N GLY A 45 -11.56 1.89 2.70
CA GLY A 45 -11.75 2.93 1.69
C GLY A 45 -11.15 4.30 2.04
N VAL A 46 -10.54 4.46 3.20
CA VAL A 46 -9.84 5.68 3.62
C VAL A 46 -8.38 5.61 3.22
N ASN A 47 -7.91 6.59 2.46
CA ASN A 47 -6.52 6.67 2.01
C ASN A 47 -5.58 6.97 3.18
N ILE A 48 -4.73 6.01 3.54
CA ILE A 48 -3.73 6.10 4.60
C ILE A 48 -2.30 6.25 4.07
N SER A 49 -2.12 6.50 2.77
CA SER A 49 -0.81 6.76 2.18
C SER A 49 -0.14 7.97 2.83
N ASN A 50 1.19 7.88 3.00
CA ASN A 50 1.97 8.88 3.73
C ASN A 50 2.73 9.77 2.74
N PRO A 51 2.58 11.12 2.80
CA PRO A 51 3.30 12.04 1.92
C PRO A 51 4.78 12.20 2.26
N HIS A 52 5.20 11.79 3.47
CA HIS A 52 6.60 11.79 3.88
C HIS A 52 7.41 10.78 3.07
N THR A 53 7.00 9.52 3.12
CA THR A 53 7.61 8.38 2.41
C THR A 53 6.65 7.20 2.32
N GLY A 54 6.70 6.46 1.22
CA GLY A 54 5.90 5.24 1.06
C GLY A 54 6.31 4.07 1.96
N HIS A 55 7.51 4.08 2.54
CA HIS A 55 7.95 3.06 3.51
C HIS A 55 7.02 2.92 4.72
N LEU A 56 6.33 3.99 5.09
CA LEU A 56 5.38 4.00 6.20
C LEU A 56 3.95 3.64 5.77
N ALA A 57 3.67 3.48 4.49
CA ALA A 57 2.33 3.19 4.00
C ALA A 57 1.82 1.83 4.48
N ALA A 58 2.69 0.83 4.59
CA ALA A 58 2.37 -0.52 5.06
C ALA A 58 2.30 -0.65 6.61
N ASP A 59 2.24 0.45 7.32
CA ASP A 59 2.07 0.50 8.78
C ASP A 59 0.59 0.51 9.13
N PHE A 60 0.01 -0.67 9.26
CA PHE A 60 -1.42 -0.82 9.51
C PHE A 60 -1.71 -0.80 11.02
N PRO A 61 -2.62 0.10 11.49
CA PRO A 61 -3.00 0.14 12.90
C PRO A 61 -4.05 -0.93 13.26
N VAL A 62 -4.04 -2.07 12.58
CA VAL A 62 -4.99 -3.18 12.74
C VAL A 62 -4.24 -4.50 12.91
N SER A 63 -4.90 -5.47 13.56
CA SER A 63 -4.42 -6.85 13.68
C SER A 63 -4.90 -7.71 12.50
N ILE A 64 -4.27 -8.87 12.29
CA ILE A 64 -4.73 -9.86 11.30
C ILE A 64 -6.18 -10.29 11.60
N SER A 65 -6.53 -10.42 12.88
CA SER A 65 -7.88 -10.77 13.34
C SER A 65 -8.95 -9.75 12.96
N ASP A 66 -8.59 -8.49 12.70
CA ASP A 66 -9.52 -7.46 12.24
C ASP A 66 -9.91 -7.62 10.77
N ILE A 67 -9.10 -8.31 9.97
CA ILE A 67 -9.23 -8.29 8.51
C ILE A 67 -10.31 -9.28 8.05
N GLU A 68 -11.26 -8.79 7.25
CA GLU A 68 -12.20 -9.61 6.50
C GLU A 68 -11.59 -10.06 5.16
N ARG A 69 -11.05 -9.08 4.40
CA ARG A 69 -10.45 -9.32 3.10
C ARG A 69 -9.48 -8.20 2.72
N ILE A 70 -8.66 -8.50 1.76
CA ILE A 70 -7.76 -7.56 1.10
C ILE A 70 -8.15 -7.48 -0.37
N GLU A 71 -8.39 -6.27 -0.85
CA GLU A 71 -8.71 -5.98 -2.24
C GLU A 71 -7.48 -5.39 -2.92
N VAL A 72 -7.05 -5.98 -4.02
CA VAL A 72 -5.92 -5.49 -4.83
C VAL A 72 -6.46 -5.03 -6.17
N LEU A 73 -6.24 -3.77 -6.52
CA LEU A 73 -6.49 -3.22 -7.83
C LEU A 73 -5.16 -2.99 -8.54
N GLU A 74 -4.94 -3.73 -9.60
CA GLU A 74 -3.71 -3.69 -10.39
C GLU A 74 -3.83 -2.68 -11.53
N GLY A 75 -2.74 -1.96 -11.81
CA GLY A 75 -2.70 -0.89 -12.80
C GLY A 75 -3.17 0.47 -12.28
N ALA A 76 -3.14 1.49 -13.13
CA ALA A 76 -3.53 2.85 -12.75
C ALA A 76 -4.98 2.91 -12.25
N ALA A 77 -5.19 3.49 -11.09
CA ALA A 77 -6.46 3.46 -10.36
C ALA A 77 -6.96 4.84 -9.93
N SER A 78 -6.35 5.92 -10.43
CA SER A 78 -6.61 7.29 -9.95
C SER A 78 -8.07 7.71 -10.06
N ARG A 79 -8.80 7.28 -11.11
CA ARG A 79 -10.21 7.61 -11.27
C ARG A 79 -11.13 6.92 -10.25
N VAL A 80 -10.71 5.78 -9.69
CA VAL A 80 -11.50 5.00 -8.73
C VAL A 80 -11.19 5.39 -7.29
N TYR A 81 -9.90 5.45 -6.94
CA TYR A 81 -9.45 5.69 -5.57
C TYR A 81 -8.89 7.11 -5.33
N GLY A 82 -9.01 7.98 -6.32
CA GLY A 82 -8.50 9.35 -6.25
C GLY A 82 -7.04 9.47 -6.65
N GLY A 83 -6.50 10.66 -6.47
CA GLY A 83 -5.13 10.98 -6.84
C GLY A 83 -4.10 10.09 -6.17
N GLN A 84 -2.97 9.92 -6.83
CA GLN A 84 -1.80 9.16 -6.40
C GLN A 84 -1.88 7.63 -6.56
N SER A 85 -2.93 7.07 -7.16
CA SER A 85 -2.99 5.65 -7.52
C SER A 85 -2.32 5.41 -8.87
N PHE A 86 -1.00 5.52 -8.90
CA PHE A 86 -0.19 5.41 -10.11
C PHE A 86 -0.10 3.98 -10.64
N GLY A 87 0.33 3.03 -9.80
CA GLY A 87 0.55 1.63 -10.16
C GLY A 87 -0.55 0.69 -9.71
N GLY A 88 -1.43 1.14 -8.83
CA GLY A 88 -2.51 0.35 -8.27
C GLY A 88 -2.94 0.82 -6.90
N ALA A 89 -3.82 0.04 -6.27
CA ALA A 89 -4.29 0.30 -4.92
C ALA A 89 -4.51 -1.00 -4.15
N ILE A 90 -4.33 -0.93 -2.84
CA ILE A 90 -4.64 -2.00 -1.92
C ILE A 90 -5.61 -1.46 -0.88
N ASN A 91 -6.76 -2.11 -0.71
CA ASN A 91 -7.74 -1.76 0.32
C ASN A 91 -7.85 -2.90 1.32
N ILE A 92 -7.57 -2.61 2.58
CA ILE A 92 -7.78 -3.51 3.69
C ILE A 92 -9.19 -3.27 4.21
N VAL A 93 -10.03 -4.29 4.18
CA VAL A 93 -11.40 -4.25 4.67
C VAL A 93 -11.48 -5.03 5.97
N THR A 94 -11.93 -4.36 7.03
CA THR A 94 -12.08 -4.98 8.34
C THR A 94 -13.45 -5.63 8.49
N ARG A 95 -13.53 -6.57 9.44
CA ARG A 95 -14.75 -7.36 9.71
C ARG A 95 -15.85 -6.51 10.36
N HIS A 96 -17.08 -6.80 9.96
CA HIS A 96 -18.31 -6.23 10.53
C HIS A 96 -19.19 -7.37 11.07
N GLU A 97 -18.85 -7.91 12.25
CA GLU A 97 -19.64 -8.97 12.85
C GLU A 97 -21.01 -8.45 13.30
N GLN A 98 -22.00 -9.37 13.21
CA GLN A 98 -23.36 -9.16 13.68
C GLN A 98 -23.60 -9.70 15.11
N GLU A 99 -22.59 -10.32 15.71
CA GLU A 99 -22.66 -10.99 17.00
C GLU A 99 -21.54 -10.53 17.93
N THR A 100 -21.73 -10.74 19.24
CA THR A 100 -20.66 -10.51 20.22
C THR A 100 -19.58 -11.57 20.04
N THR A 101 -18.35 -11.14 19.84
CA THR A 101 -17.19 -12.00 19.60
C THR A 101 -16.02 -11.63 20.52
N LEU A 102 -15.24 -12.62 20.87
CA LEU A 102 -13.94 -12.46 21.53
C LEU A 102 -12.94 -13.36 20.83
N GLU A 103 -11.87 -12.77 20.33
CA GLU A 103 -10.75 -13.49 19.72
C GLU A 103 -9.46 -13.05 20.41
N ALA A 104 -8.55 -13.98 20.65
CA ALA A 104 -7.22 -13.68 21.14
C ALA A 104 -6.20 -14.64 20.50
N GLY A 105 -5.03 -14.12 20.20
CA GLY A 105 -3.95 -14.86 19.61
C GLY A 105 -2.63 -14.52 20.30
N ALA A 106 -1.74 -15.51 20.39
CA ALA A 106 -0.38 -15.31 20.84
C ALA A 106 0.56 -16.23 20.06
N GLN A 107 1.76 -15.73 19.78
CA GLN A 107 2.81 -16.50 19.13
C GLN A 107 4.15 -16.19 19.76
N GLY A 108 5.00 -17.20 19.79
CA GLY A 108 6.37 -17.10 20.32
C GLY A 108 7.37 -17.75 19.37
N GLY A 109 8.63 -17.34 19.45
CA GLY A 109 9.67 -17.85 18.58
C GLY A 109 11.06 -17.62 19.11
N SER A 110 12.06 -17.93 18.30
CA SER A 110 13.47 -17.72 18.61
C SER A 110 13.78 -16.25 18.88
N PHE A 111 14.91 -15.97 19.49
CA PHE A 111 15.41 -14.62 19.78
C PHE A 111 14.46 -13.79 20.66
N GLY A 112 13.86 -14.41 21.69
CA GLY A 112 12.94 -13.72 22.59
C GLY A 112 11.68 -13.17 21.90
N THR A 113 11.34 -13.70 20.73
CA THR A 113 10.17 -13.24 19.95
C THR A 113 8.88 -13.63 20.65
N PHE A 114 8.04 -12.63 20.87
CA PHE A 114 6.69 -12.77 21.38
C PHE A 114 5.77 -11.72 20.73
N ASP A 115 4.59 -12.14 20.29
CA ASP A 115 3.57 -11.28 19.74
C ASP A 115 2.19 -11.78 20.19
N ALA A 116 1.31 -10.88 20.62
CA ALA A 116 -0.05 -11.22 21.04
C ALA A 116 -1.03 -10.12 20.64
N ASP A 117 -2.25 -10.53 20.32
CA ASP A 117 -3.36 -9.62 20.05
C ASP A 117 -4.68 -10.16 20.61
N ALA A 118 -5.60 -9.23 20.86
CA ALA A 118 -6.96 -9.56 21.25
C ALA A 118 -7.96 -8.61 20.57
N ARG A 119 -9.15 -9.13 20.30
CA ARG A 119 -10.23 -8.43 19.62
C ARG A 119 -11.56 -8.73 20.28
N VAL A 120 -12.38 -7.70 20.48
CA VAL A 120 -13.72 -7.78 21.01
C VAL A 120 -14.68 -7.09 20.06
N GLY A 121 -15.75 -7.78 19.67
CA GLY A 121 -16.89 -7.23 18.95
C GLY A 121 -18.13 -7.21 19.84
N LEU A 122 -18.87 -6.11 19.85
CA LEU A 122 -20.08 -5.91 20.62
C LEU A 122 -21.18 -5.33 19.73
N MET A 123 -22.40 -5.88 19.82
CA MET A 123 -23.59 -5.33 19.19
C MET A 123 -24.50 -4.69 20.24
N LEU A 124 -24.74 -3.39 20.11
CA LEU A 124 -25.61 -2.61 21.01
C LEU A 124 -26.78 -2.01 20.22
N GLY A 125 -27.84 -2.77 20.06
CA GLY A 125 -29.00 -2.38 19.27
C GLY A 125 -28.63 -2.24 17.77
N ARG A 126 -28.57 -1.01 17.27
CA ARG A 126 -28.24 -0.70 15.85
C ARG A 126 -26.80 -0.27 15.64
N THR A 127 -25.98 -0.31 16.67
CA THR A 127 -24.58 0.04 16.61
C THR A 127 -23.70 -1.19 16.86
N GLY A 128 -22.70 -1.37 16.00
CA GLY A 128 -21.64 -2.32 16.20
C GLY A 128 -20.40 -1.61 16.73
N HIS A 129 -19.70 -2.24 17.68
CA HIS A 129 -18.45 -1.72 18.23
C HIS A 129 -17.40 -2.82 18.25
N ARG A 130 -16.21 -2.52 17.75
CA ARG A 130 -15.08 -3.46 17.68
C ARG A 130 -13.85 -2.77 18.19
N VAL A 131 -13.16 -3.43 19.11
CA VAL A 131 -11.90 -2.97 19.68
C VAL A 131 -10.90 -4.09 19.53
N SER A 132 -9.74 -3.80 18.98
CA SER A 132 -8.61 -4.72 18.98
C SER A 132 -7.35 -4.02 19.47
N GLY A 133 -6.47 -4.79 20.07
CA GLY A 133 -5.17 -4.29 20.49
C GLY A 133 -4.17 -5.43 20.54
N GLY A 134 -2.93 -5.11 20.32
CA GLY A 134 -1.87 -6.10 20.34
C GLY A 134 -0.50 -5.46 20.40
N GLY A 135 0.49 -6.32 20.61
CA GLY A 135 1.87 -5.89 20.64
C GLY A 135 2.84 -7.06 20.67
N GLY A 136 4.09 -6.76 20.36
CA GLY A 136 5.12 -7.77 20.33
C GLY A 136 6.51 -7.19 20.39
N ARG A 137 7.47 -8.11 20.54
CA ARG A 137 8.90 -7.81 20.58
C ARG A 137 9.74 -8.97 20.04
N SER A 138 10.96 -8.66 19.70
CA SER A 138 12.03 -9.64 19.45
C SER A 138 13.37 -9.01 19.75
N ASP A 139 14.33 -9.81 20.21
CA ASP A 139 15.72 -9.36 20.40
C ASP A 139 16.50 -9.38 19.08
N GLY A 140 15.91 -9.96 18.00
CA GLY A 140 16.50 -10.04 16.66
C GLY A 140 17.47 -11.19 16.49
N GLY A 141 17.52 -11.74 15.27
CA GLY A 141 18.42 -12.85 14.91
C GLY A 141 19.81 -12.41 14.42
N THR A 142 19.97 -11.12 14.16
CA THR A 142 21.23 -10.51 13.73
C THR A 142 21.50 -9.23 14.52
N LEU A 143 22.72 -8.69 14.39
CA LEU A 143 23.08 -7.43 15.03
C LEU A 143 22.08 -6.34 14.62
N ASN A 144 21.63 -5.52 15.60
CA ASN A 144 20.74 -4.39 15.40
C ASN A 144 19.48 -4.74 14.57
N SER A 145 18.81 -5.86 14.92
CA SER A 145 17.55 -6.30 14.30
C SER A 145 16.43 -6.55 15.30
N ASP A 146 16.60 -6.05 16.52
CA ASP A 146 15.58 -6.06 17.57
C ASP A 146 14.40 -5.16 17.19
N TRP A 147 13.21 -5.50 17.68
CA TRP A 147 12.03 -4.70 17.46
C TRP A 147 11.01 -4.77 18.59
N ARG A 148 10.22 -3.72 18.70
CA ARG A 148 9.02 -3.63 19.54
C ARG A 148 7.91 -2.95 18.76
N LYS A 149 6.68 -3.45 18.86
CA LYS A 149 5.49 -2.86 18.23
C LYS A 149 4.28 -2.94 19.16
N GLY A 150 3.32 -2.06 18.91
CA GLY A 150 2.00 -2.09 19.55
C GLY A 150 0.99 -1.36 18.68
N GLN A 151 -0.26 -1.82 18.69
CA GLN A 151 -1.37 -1.21 17.98
C GLN A 151 -2.64 -1.25 18.82
N LEU A 152 -3.52 -0.28 18.56
CA LEU A 152 -4.88 -0.22 19.06
C LEU A 152 -5.80 0.22 17.93
N TYR A 153 -6.89 -0.48 17.72
CA TYR A 153 -7.88 -0.15 16.71
C TYR A 153 -9.28 -0.20 17.29
N TYR A 154 -10.07 0.80 16.98
CA TYR A 154 -11.48 0.86 17.29
C TYR A 154 -12.26 1.17 16.03
N GLN A 155 -13.35 0.44 15.80
CA GLN A 155 -14.30 0.67 14.72
C GLN A 155 -15.71 0.59 15.28
N GLY A 156 -16.54 1.57 14.89
CA GLY A 156 -17.96 1.55 15.16
C GLY A 156 -18.75 1.71 13.86
N ASP A 157 -19.94 1.16 13.87
CA ASP A 157 -20.91 1.36 12.80
C ASP A 157 -22.32 1.55 13.33
N PHE A 158 -23.12 2.24 12.53
CA PHE A 158 -24.55 2.40 12.74
C PHE A 158 -25.27 2.19 11.41
N SER A 159 -26.37 1.43 11.43
CA SER A 159 -27.19 1.22 10.25
C SER A 159 -28.67 1.28 10.57
N ASN A 160 -29.41 2.03 9.76
CA ASN A 160 -30.86 2.06 9.78
C ASN A 160 -31.44 2.03 8.36
N ARG A 161 -32.78 2.23 8.22
CA ARG A 161 -33.44 2.24 6.90
C ARG A 161 -33.04 3.42 5.99
N HIS A 162 -32.45 4.48 6.54
CA HIS A 162 -32.15 5.72 5.81
C HIS A 162 -30.66 5.89 5.50
N MET A 163 -29.77 5.39 6.38
CA MET A 163 -28.34 5.61 6.26
C MET A 163 -27.52 4.53 6.97
N THR A 164 -26.27 4.42 6.56
CA THR A 164 -25.18 3.80 7.30
C THR A 164 -24.18 4.87 7.72
N LEU A 165 -23.53 4.67 8.84
CA LEU A 165 -22.45 5.51 9.34
C LEU A 165 -21.36 4.59 9.89
N ASP A 166 -20.11 4.80 9.48
CA ASP A 166 -18.93 4.09 9.94
C ASP A 166 -17.90 5.07 10.46
N TRP A 167 -17.28 4.74 11.58
CA TRP A 167 -16.17 5.52 12.12
C TRP A 167 -15.07 4.60 12.61
N GLN A 168 -13.84 5.09 12.55
CA GLN A 168 -12.68 4.31 13.01
C GLN A 168 -11.62 5.21 13.64
N PHE A 169 -10.91 4.64 14.60
CA PHE A 169 -9.70 5.17 15.21
C PHE A 169 -8.63 4.09 15.17
N GLY A 170 -7.44 4.44 14.71
CA GLY A 170 -6.29 3.56 14.70
C GLY A 170 -5.07 4.23 15.32
N PHE A 171 -4.34 3.46 16.11
CA PHE A 171 -3.05 3.84 16.66
C PHE A 171 -2.06 2.69 16.46
N SER A 172 -0.87 3.02 15.97
CA SER A 172 0.26 2.08 15.94
C SER A 172 1.55 2.76 16.38
N LYS A 173 2.41 1.98 17.00
CA LYS A 173 3.75 2.40 17.40
C LYS A 173 4.71 1.25 17.21
N LYS A 174 5.88 1.53 16.65
CA LYS A 174 6.97 0.57 16.54
C LYS A 174 8.33 1.25 16.69
N SER A 175 9.30 0.46 17.12
CA SER A 175 10.71 0.86 17.15
C SER A 175 11.57 -0.36 16.86
N TYR A 176 12.62 -0.17 16.06
CA TYR A 176 13.43 -1.28 15.59
C TYR A 176 14.84 -0.86 15.19
N GLY A 177 15.78 -1.79 15.37
CA GLY A 177 17.08 -1.73 14.72
C GLY A 177 16.90 -1.98 13.22
N ALA A 178 17.42 -1.07 12.41
CA ALA A 178 17.26 -1.05 10.96
C ALA A 178 18.60 -1.39 10.27
N ASN A 179 19.19 -2.54 10.63
CA ASN A 179 20.49 -2.97 10.11
C ASN A 179 20.55 -2.91 8.59
N THR A 180 21.32 -1.96 8.05
CA THR A 180 21.54 -1.76 6.60
C THR A 180 20.28 -1.53 5.75
N PHE A 181 19.16 -1.08 6.34
CA PHE A 181 17.90 -0.93 5.61
C PHE A 181 18.00 0.07 4.47
N TYR A 182 18.72 1.18 4.68
CA TYR A 182 18.82 2.28 3.72
C TYR A 182 20.23 2.47 3.17
N SER A 183 21.27 1.94 3.84
CA SER A 183 22.65 2.00 3.39
C SER A 183 23.45 0.84 3.96
N ALA A 184 24.19 0.16 3.09
CA ALA A 184 25.08 -0.93 3.49
C ALA A 184 26.25 -0.44 4.37
N ALA A 185 26.61 0.86 4.29
CA ALA A 185 27.68 1.46 5.08
C ALA A 185 27.31 1.70 6.56
N TYR A 186 26.01 1.67 6.90
CA TYR A 186 25.50 1.98 8.25
C TYR A 186 24.65 0.81 8.81
N PRO A 187 25.27 -0.16 9.50
CA PRO A 187 24.55 -1.31 10.09
C PRO A 187 23.79 -0.95 11.37
N ASP A 188 24.09 0.18 11.99
CA ASP A 188 23.54 0.59 13.29
C ASP A 188 22.37 1.60 13.16
N GLN A 189 21.66 1.60 12.03
CA GLN A 189 20.49 2.44 11.84
C GLN A 189 19.37 2.04 12.81
N TYR A 190 18.59 3.02 13.25
CA TYR A 190 17.45 2.80 14.15
C TYR A 190 16.29 3.68 13.76
N GLU A 191 15.07 3.17 13.92
CA GLU A 191 13.87 3.89 13.55
C GLU A 191 12.75 3.69 14.58
N ARG A 192 11.99 4.75 14.80
CA ARG A 192 10.77 4.76 15.62
C ARG A 192 9.66 5.45 14.86
N ASN A 193 8.51 4.77 14.74
CA ASN A 193 7.34 5.30 14.06
C ASN A 193 6.12 5.28 14.98
N GLU A 194 5.26 6.28 14.87
CA GLU A 194 3.93 6.31 15.46
C GLU A 194 2.92 6.76 14.41
N ARG A 195 1.72 6.17 14.40
CA ARG A 195 0.62 6.55 13.50
C ARG A 195 -0.66 6.72 14.29
N TYR A 196 -1.42 7.74 13.91
CA TYR A 196 -2.79 8.00 14.34
C TYR A 196 -3.68 8.11 13.11
N LEU A 197 -4.84 7.47 13.13
CA LEU A 197 -5.85 7.54 12.09
C LEU A 197 -7.21 7.76 12.72
N ILE A 198 -7.96 8.72 12.21
CA ILE A 198 -9.37 8.92 12.53
C ILE A 198 -10.12 9.12 11.22
N SER A 199 -11.27 8.47 11.07
CA SER A 199 -12.18 8.74 9.97
C SER A 199 -13.63 8.52 10.35
N VAL A 200 -14.50 9.23 9.66
CA VAL A 200 -15.94 9.05 9.68
C VAL A 200 -16.42 9.06 8.24
N GLN A 201 -17.25 8.09 7.88
CA GLN A 201 -17.85 7.99 6.56
C GLN A 201 -19.30 7.56 6.68
N GLY A 202 -20.13 7.97 5.74
CA GLY A 202 -21.54 7.63 5.72
C GLY A 202 -22.05 7.32 4.33
N GLU A 203 -23.21 6.71 4.26
CA GLU A 203 -23.94 6.52 3.01
C GLU A 203 -25.44 6.65 3.27
N THR A 204 -26.12 7.49 2.51
CA THR A 204 -27.59 7.57 2.53
C THR A 204 -28.21 6.49 1.65
N LYS A 205 -29.32 5.93 2.08
CA LYS A 205 -30.10 4.92 1.34
C LYS A 205 -31.26 5.60 0.62
N GLY A 206 -31.52 5.24 -0.64
CA GLY A 206 -32.60 5.82 -1.43
C GLY A 206 -32.27 5.82 -2.92
N LYS A 207 -32.89 6.74 -3.69
CA LYS A 207 -32.64 6.87 -5.13
C LYS A 207 -31.27 7.51 -5.42
N PHE A 208 -30.87 8.44 -4.57
CA PHE A 208 -29.55 9.06 -4.58
C PHE A 208 -28.82 8.65 -3.30
N HIS A 209 -27.63 8.07 -3.46
CA HIS A 209 -26.75 7.70 -2.36
C HIS A 209 -25.71 8.79 -2.19
N PHE A 210 -25.76 9.52 -1.10
CA PHE A 210 -24.72 10.49 -0.73
C PHE A 210 -23.69 9.81 0.17
N THR A 211 -22.39 9.96 -0.15
CA THR A 211 -21.27 9.26 0.49
C THR A 211 -20.23 10.25 1.01
N PRO A 212 -20.49 10.93 2.13
CA PRO A 212 -19.52 11.83 2.76
C PRO A 212 -18.43 11.03 3.49
N GLN A 213 -17.22 11.58 3.52
CA GLN A 213 -16.10 11.04 4.27
C GLN A 213 -15.23 12.18 4.78
N ILE A 214 -14.82 12.08 6.04
CA ILE A 214 -13.81 12.96 6.66
C ILE A 214 -12.74 12.06 7.27
N TYR A 215 -11.47 12.39 7.09
CA TYR A 215 -10.38 11.63 7.67
C TYR A 215 -9.18 12.51 8.05
N TRP A 216 -8.46 12.04 9.04
CA TRP A 216 -7.18 12.57 9.47
C TRP A 216 -6.21 11.42 9.74
N ASN A 217 -4.98 11.58 9.28
CA ASN A 217 -3.89 10.64 9.50
C ASN A 217 -2.64 11.43 9.87
N ARG A 218 -2.02 11.08 10.99
CA ARG A 218 -0.76 11.67 11.45
C ARG A 218 0.27 10.59 11.66
N THR A 219 1.47 10.84 11.22
CA THR A 219 2.63 9.98 11.48
C THR A 219 3.75 10.78 12.10
N TYR A 220 4.43 10.17 13.06
CA TYR A 220 5.71 10.62 13.57
C TYR A 220 6.77 9.61 13.18
N ASP A 221 7.90 10.10 12.73
CA ASP A 221 9.06 9.30 12.39
C ASP A 221 10.32 9.90 13.04
N ASN A 222 11.10 9.07 13.71
CA ASN A 222 12.41 9.38 14.21
C ASN A 222 13.40 8.36 13.66
N PHE A 223 14.26 8.83 12.77
CA PHE A 223 15.32 8.03 12.15
C PHE A 223 16.67 8.42 12.72
N GLN A 224 17.50 7.44 13.10
CA GLN A 224 18.87 7.61 13.52
C GLN A 224 19.80 6.88 12.55
N LEU A 225 20.73 7.58 11.94
CA LEU A 225 21.73 6.98 11.06
C LEU A 225 22.67 6.04 11.84
N VAL A 226 22.98 6.40 13.08
CA VAL A 226 23.70 5.57 14.05
C VAL A 226 22.92 5.60 15.36
N ARG A 227 22.46 4.45 15.81
CA ARG A 227 21.60 4.29 17.00
C ARG A 227 22.21 4.95 18.23
N GLY A 228 21.43 5.79 18.89
CA GLY A 228 21.84 6.51 20.09
C GLY A 228 22.79 7.69 19.85
N LYS A 229 23.01 8.09 18.60
CA LYS A 229 23.79 9.26 18.25
C LYS A 229 22.93 10.32 17.60
N GLN A 230 23.22 11.59 17.89
CA GLN A 230 22.54 12.73 17.26
C GLN A 230 23.01 12.96 15.80
N PHE A 231 24.18 12.46 15.43
CA PHE A 231 24.67 12.56 14.06
C PHE A 231 23.76 11.81 13.10
N GLY A 232 23.17 12.53 12.13
CA GLY A 232 22.25 11.99 11.16
C GLY A 232 20.88 11.60 11.75
N GLU A 233 20.52 12.10 12.94
CA GLU A 233 19.20 11.91 13.50
C GLU A 233 18.20 12.89 12.89
N ASN A 234 17.04 12.37 12.49
CA ASN A 234 15.96 13.15 11.89
C ASN A 234 14.64 12.89 12.60
N PHE A 235 13.83 13.94 12.69
CA PHE A 235 12.47 13.90 13.22
C PHE A 235 11.50 14.45 12.19
N HIS A 236 10.42 13.73 11.97
CA HIS A 236 9.38 14.09 10.99
C HIS A 236 7.99 13.91 11.61
N GLN A 237 7.11 14.87 11.33
CA GLN A 237 5.68 14.78 11.60
C GLN A 237 4.94 15.06 10.29
N ALA A 238 4.22 14.10 9.77
CA ALA A 238 3.39 14.27 8.60
C ALA A 238 1.91 14.23 8.98
N ASP A 239 1.13 15.17 8.45
CA ASP A 239 -0.31 15.28 8.63
C ASP A 239 -1.02 15.21 7.29
N VAL A 240 -2.12 14.46 7.27
CA VAL A 240 -3.03 14.40 6.13
C VAL A 240 -4.45 14.62 6.62
N TYR A 241 -5.12 15.60 6.03
CA TYR A 241 -6.54 15.89 6.25
C TYR A 241 -7.29 15.72 4.94
N GLY A 242 -8.43 15.05 4.97
CA GLY A 242 -9.25 14.90 3.79
C GLY A 242 -10.73 15.04 4.09
N ILE A 243 -11.43 15.70 3.17
CA ILE A 243 -12.89 15.80 3.13
C ILE A 243 -13.34 15.36 1.74
N LYS A 244 -14.21 14.35 1.68
CA LYS A 244 -14.84 13.89 0.45
C LYS A 244 -16.34 14.10 0.54
N ALA A 245 -16.92 14.55 -0.55
CA ALA A 245 -18.35 14.58 -0.78
C ALA A 245 -18.64 13.87 -2.10
N GLY A 246 -19.24 12.70 -2.02
CA GLY A 246 -19.53 11.88 -3.19
C GLY A 246 -20.97 11.41 -3.20
N GLY A 247 -21.36 10.80 -4.29
CA GLY A 247 -22.65 10.15 -4.38
C GLY A 247 -22.84 9.42 -5.69
N TYR A 248 -23.88 8.57 -5.72
CA TYR A 248 -24.24 7.85 -6.93
C TYR A 248 -25.74 7.61 -7.00
N PHE A 249 -26.20 7.37 -8.20
CA PHE A 249 -27.59 7.02 -8.48
C PHE A 249 -27.69 6.05 -9.65
N ASN A 250 -28.73 5.23 -9.62
CA ASN A 250 -29.05 4.30 -10.68
C ASN A 250 -30.23 4.86 -11.50
N TRP A 251 -30.13 4.73 -12.82
CA TRP A 251 -31.13 5.15 -13.76
C TRP A 251 -31.13 4.20 -14.98
N TRP A 252 -32.05 4.39 -15.93
CA TRP A 252 -32.17 3.47 -17.07
C TRP A 252 -30.89 3.34 -17.92
N GLY A 253 -30.04 4.36 -17.96
CA GLY A 253 -28.74 4.35 -18.66
C GLY A 253 -27.61 3.68 -17.87
N GLY A 254 -27.80 3.29 -16.62
CA GLY A 254 -26.80 2.66 -15.78
C GLY A 254 -26.64 3.31 -14.41
N LYS A 255 -25.43 3.22 -13.84
CA LYS A 255 -25.06 3.84 -12.56
C LYS A 255 -24.08 5.00 -12.81
N THR A 256 -24.44 6.18 -12.36
CA THR A 256 -23.56 7.36 -12.38
C THR A 256 -23.09 7.69 -10.98
N ALA A 257 -21.80 7.88 -10.79
CA ALA A 257 -21.17 8.33 -9.56
C ALA A 257 -20.38 9.62 -9.82
N LEU A 258 -20.40 10.52 -8.85
CA LEU A 258 -19.65 11.77 -8.88
C LEU A 258 -19.12 12.09 -7.48
N GLY A 259 -18.04 12.85 -7.42
CA GLY A 259 -17.47 13.23 -6.14
C GLY A 259 -16.48 14.37 -6.23
N ALA A 260 -16.20 14.95 -5.08
CA ALA A 260 -15.16 15.93 -4.87
C ALA A 260 -14.36 15.57 -3.62
N GLU A 261 -13.07 15.84 -3.64
CA GLU A 261 -12.16 15.68 -2.50
C GLU A 261 -11.28 16.91 -2.35
N LEU A 262 -11.19 17.38 -1.13
CA LEU A 262 -10.16 18.32 -0.67
C LEU A 262 -9.20 17.55 0.23
N ARG A 263 -7.92 17.50 -0.12
CA ARG A 263 -6.87 16.81 0.63
C ARG A 263 -5.72 17.79 0.89
N GLN A 264 -5.39 17.94 2.17
CA GLN A 264 -4.25 18.72 2.66
C GLN A 264 -3.20 17.76 3.20
N GLU A 265 -1.97 17.91 2.74
CA GLU A 265 -0.81 17.16 3.21
C GLU A 265 0.24 18.14 3.70
N GLY A 266 0.83 17.87 4.86
CA GLY A 266 1.86 18.72 5.44
C GLY A 266 2.94 17.91 6.14
N ILE A 267 4.14 18.51 6.27
CA ILE A 267 5.26 17.96 7.01
C ILE A 267 5.91 19.04 7.86
N LEU A 268 6.20 18.70 9.12
CA LEU A 268 7.14 19.38 9.99
C LEU A 268 8.37 18.48 10.16
N SER A 269 9.58 19.04 10.06
CA SER A 269 10.77 18.22 9.98
C SER A 269 12.01 18.95 10.46
N THR A 270 13.03 18.17 10.81
CA THR A 270 14.39 18.66 11.01
C THR A 270 15.22 18.65 9.70
N ASN A 271 14.72 17.99 8.65
CA ASN A 271 15.47 17.82 7.39
C ASN A 271 14.65 18.20 6.14
N LEU A 272 13.34 17.90 6.14
CA LEU A 272 12.48 18.00 4.96
C LEU A 272 11.68 19.30 4.96
N GLY A 273 11.62 19.94 3.78
CA GLY A 273 10.85 21.16 3.60
C GLY A 273 11.70 22.41 3.48
N ARG A 274 11.03 23.55 3.58
CA ARG A 274 11.61 24.90 3.59
C ARG A 274 11.90 25.33 5.01
N ASP A 275 12.92 26.14 5.22
CA ASP A 275 13.30 26.63 6.54
C ASP A 275 12.18 27.49 7.16
N LEU A 276 11.88 27.23 8.41
CA LEU A 276 11.01 28.06 9.25
C LEU A 276 11.82 29.18 9.87
N SER A 277 11.17 30.31 10.14
CA SER A 277 11.77 31.30 11.03
C SER A 277 11.73 30.82 12.50
N PRO A 278 12.73 31.20 13.32
CA PRO A 278 12.88 30.66 14.68
C PRO A 278 11.65 30.79 15.58
N GLU A 279 10.84 31.80 15.39
CA GLU A 279 9.60 32.03 16.13
C GLU A 279 8.49 31.00 15.83
N HIS A 280 8.64 30.21 14.73
CA HIS A 280 7.72 29.15 14.31
C HIS A 280 8.27 27.73 14.56
N TYR A 281 9.42 27.63 15.25
CA TYR A 281 9.94 26.31 15.61
C TYR A 281 9.00 25.60 16.59
N VAL A 282 8.81 24.31 16.40
CA VAL A 282 7.95 23.47 17.23
C VAL A 282 8.78 22.30 17.78
N ASP A 283 8.60 21.99 19.05
CA ASP A 283 9.32 20.88 19.69
C ASP A 283 8.99 19.55 19.01
N ALA A 284 10.03 18.83 18.62
CA ALA A 284 9.89 17.52 18.01
C ALA A 284 9.42 16.49 19.04
N ARG A 285 8.42 15.70 18.69
CA ARG A 285 7.94 14.61 19.53
C ARG A 285 9.08 13.63 19.82
N HIS A 286 9.33 13.35 21.08
CA HIS A 286 10.47 12.53 21.56
C HIS A 286 11.86 13.10 21.23
N GLY A 287 11.94 14.38 20.88
CA GLY A 287 13.17 15.02 20.38
C GLY A 287 14.17 15.45 21.45
N HIS A 288 13.86 15.29 22.76
CA HIS A 288 14.74 15.67 23.87
C HIS A 288 15.35 17.08 23.72
N GLY A 289 14.50 18.07 23.35
CA GLY A 289 14.90 19.46 23.09
C GLY A 289 15.17 19.77 21.61
N THR A 290 15.11 18.81 20.72
CA THR A 290 15.17 19.06 19.28
C THR A 290 13.86 19.67 18.78
N GLN A 291 13.95 20.65 17.88
CA GLN A 291 12.78 21.32 17.29
C GLN A 291 12.68 21.03 15.80
N TYR A 292 11.45 20.98 15.27
CA TYR A 292 11.21 21.06 13.84
C TYR A 292 11.56 22.46 13.37
N THR A 293 12.48 22.53 12.40
CA THR A 293 13.01 23.78 11.84
C THR A 293 12.58 24.00 10.40
N ARG A 294 11.87 23.04 9.82
CA ARG A 294 11.43 23.01 8.43
C ARG A 294 9.99 22.57 8.29
N GLN A 295 9.34 23.06 7.25
CA GLN A 295 7.99 22.65 6.87
C GLN A 295 7.80 22.68 5.36
N ASP A 296 6.85 21.91 4.89
CA ASP A 296 6.20 22.10 3.59
C ASP A 296 4.77 21.56 3.65
N ASP A 297 3.94 22.03 2.73
CA ASP A 297 2.56 21.61 2.62
C ASP A 297 2.07 21.66 1.16
N ARG A 298 1.02 20.91 0.89
CA ARG A 298 0.34 20.93 -0.40
C ARG A 298 -1.13 20.60 -0.25
N THR A 299 -1.95 21.28 -1.03
CA THR A 299 -3.40 21.04 -1.11
C THR A 299 -3.73 20.48 -2.48
N SER A 300 -4.52 19.40 -2.51
CA SER A 300 -5.07 18.82 -3.73
C SER A 300 -6.57 18.94 -3.73
N VAL A 301 -7.13 19.36 -4.86
CA VAL A 301 -8.57 19.37 -5.15
C VAL A 301 -8.83 18.40 -6.28
N SER A 302 -9.73 17.47 -6.07
CA SER A 302 -10.10 16.45 -7.06
C SER A 302 -11.60 16.45 -7.31
N TYR A 303 -11.99 16.26 -8.56
CA TYR A 303 -13.35 15.94 -8.97
C TYR A 303 -13.35 14.64 -9.77
N ASN A 304 -14.28 13.75 -9.48
CA ASN A 304 -14.42 12.52 -10.23
C ASN A 304 -15.84 12.33 -10.76
N LEU A 305 -15.92 11.78 -11.95
CA LEU A 305 -17.14 11.34 -12.61
C LEU A 305 -16.92 9.93 -13.12
N GLU A 306 -17.84 9.04 -12.83
CA GLU A 306 -17.82 7.64 -13.26
C GLU A 306 -19.20 7.25 -13.76
N HIS A 307 -19.27 6.55 -14.88
CA HIS A 307 -20.50 5.99 -15.39
C HIS A 307 -20.32 4.51 -15.73
N ASN A 308 -21.20 3.67 -15.18
CA ASN A 308 -21.19 2.24 -15.36
C ASN A 308 -22.45 1.79 -16.09
N ILE A 309 -22.27 1.10 -17.21
CA ILE A 309 -23.32 0.49 -18.00
C ILE A 309 -23.25 -1.01 -17.81
N LEU A 310 -24.34 -1.63 -17.39
CA LEU A 310 -24.48 -3.04 -17.24
C LEU A 310 -25.52 -3.55 -18.25
N LEU A 311 -25.05 -4.27 -19.26
CA LEU A 311 -25.87 -4.96 -20.25
C LEU A 311 -25.78 -6.47 -19.99
N ASP A 312 -26.60 -7.25 -20.70
CA ASP A 312 -26.67 -8.71 -20.53
C ASP A 312 -25.29 -9.39 -20.58
N ARG A 313 -24.49 -9.07 -21.58
CA ARG A 313 -23.13 -9.65 -21.79
C ARG A 313 -22.00 -8.65 -21.60
N TRP A 314 -22.29 -7.34 -21.49
CA TRP A 314 -21.29 -6.29 -21.42
C TRP A 314 -21.37 -5.53 -20.10
N THR A 315 -20.22 -5.24 -19.55
CA THR A 315 -20.08 -4.24 -18.49
C THR A 315 -19.08 -3.20 -18.96
N ILE A 316 -19.47 -1.94 -19.01
CA ILE A 316 -18.63 -0.84 -19.44
C ILE A 316 -18.59 0.18 -18.31
N SER A 317 -17.38 0.54 -17.88
CA SER A 317 -17.14 1.55 -16.87
C SER A 317 -16.22 2.61 -17.45
N ALA A 318 -16.67 3.85 -17.52
CA ALA A 318 -15.88 4.95 -18.02
C ALA A 318 -15.90 6.10 -17.01
N GLY A 319 -14.75 6.73 -16.82
CA GLY A 319 -14.65 7.80 -15.85
C GLY A 319 -13.51 8.77 -16.10
N LEU A 320 -13.56 9.85 -15.37
CA LEU A 320 -12.61 10.94 -15.43
C LEU A 320 -12.33 11.45 -14.02
N LEU A 321 -11.06 11.57 -13.68
CA LEU A 321 -10.60 12.35 -12.53
C LEU A 321 -10.00 13.66 -13.04
N ALA A 322 -10.41 14.78 -12.48
CA ALA A 322 -9.75 16.08 -12.59
C ALA A 322 -9.06 16.37 -11.27
N ASN A 323 -7.77 16.63 -11.29
CA ASN A 323 -6.98 16.96 -10.10
C ASN A 323 -6.15 18.21 -10.32
N MET A 324 -6.11 19.06 -9.30
CA MET A 324 -5.24 20.23 -9.18
C MET A 324 -4.50 20.14 -7.85
N THR A 325 -3.22 20.49 -7.83
CA THR A 325 -2.42 20.56 -6.60
C THR A 325 -1.58 21.83 -6.57
N THR A 326 -1.52 22.45 -5.39
CA THR A 326 -0.79 23.71 -5.15
C THR A 326 0.72 23.59 -5.31
N SER A 327 1.26 22.39 -5.13
CA SER A 327 2.72 22.14 -5.24
C SER A 327 3.22 22.10 -6.70
N VAL A 328 2.34 22.20 -7.70
CA VAL A 328 2.72 22.17 -9.12
C VAL A 328 2.44 23.51 -9.79
N ASP A 329 1.19 23.80 -10.20
CA ASP A 329 0.89 25.01 -10.98
C ASP A 329 -0.58 25.48 -10.91
N HIS A 330 -1.37 25.02 -9.97
CA HIS A 330 -2.78 25.37 -9.77
C HIS A 330 -3.69 25.11 -10.99
N ARG A 331 -3.29 24.19 -11.91
CA ARG A 331 -4.09 23.80 -13.06
C ARG A 331 -4.66 22.40 -12.91
N PHE A 332 -5.89 22.22 -13.35
CA PHE A 332 -6.49 20.89 -13.40
C PHE A 332 -5.83 20.03 -14.48
N ARG A 333 -5.51 18.81 -14.11
CA ARG A 333 -5.06 17.74 -14.99
C ARG A 333 -6.08 16.62 -14.99
N PHE A 334 -6.20 15.95 -16.14
CA PHE A 334 -7.26 14.99 -16.39
C PHE A 334 -6.71 13.58 -16.55
N TYR A 335 -7.34 12.66 -15.85
CA TYR A 335 -6.97 11.25 -15.79
C TYR A 335 -8.18 10.39 -16.16
N PRO A 336 -8.41 10.16 -17.47
CA PRO A 336 -9.49 9.33 -17.96
C PRO A 336 -9.17 7.85 -17.78
N GLY A 337 -10.23 7.05 -17.75
CA GLY A 337 -10.12 5.61 -17.79
C GLY A 337 -11.39 4.96 -18.30
N VAL A 338 -11.22 3.76 -18.85
CA VAL A 338 -12.31 2.91 -19.31
C VAL A 338 -11.97 1.45 -19.05
N ASP A 339 -12.95 0.72 -18.52
CA ASP A 339 -12.88 -0.73 -18.34
C ASP A 339 -14.07 -1.36 -19.06
N ILE A 340 -13.79 -2.38 -19.87
CA ILE A 340 -14.79 -3.11 -20.63
C ILE A 340 -14.68 -4.57 -20.28
N ALA A 341 -15.78 -5.21 -19.95
CA ALA A 341 -15.86 -6.65 -19.78
C ALA A 341 -16.95 -7.23 -20.66
N TYR A 342 -16.65 -8.34 -21.33
CA TYR A 342 -17.57 -9.09 -22.17
C TYR A 342 -17.68 -10.53 -21.68
N ARG A 343 -18.90 -11.03 -21.58
CA ARG A 343 -19.21 -12.40 -21.15
C ARG A 343 -19.80 -13.18 -22.33
N PRO A 344 -18.96 -13.84 -23.15
CA PRO A 344 -19.43 -14.57 -24.34
C PRO A 344 -20.30 -15.77 -23.99
N ALA A 345 -20.02 -16.44 -22.90
CA ALA A 345 -20.72 -17.63 -22.42
C ALA A 345 -20.63 -17.72 -20.88
N THR A 346 -21.41 -18.61 -20.29
CA THR A 346 -21.38 -18.90 -18.86
C THR A 346 -19.97 -19.27 -18.41
N GLY A 347 -19.52 -18.64 -17.35
CA GLY A 347 -18.19 -18.81 -16.77
C GLY A 347 -17.09 -17.99 -17.46
N TRP A 348 -17.26 -17.53 -18.68
CA TRP A 348 -16.24 -16.77 -19.39
C TRP A 348 -16.40 -15.27 -19.25
N LYS A 349 -15.28 -14.57 -19.02
CA LYS A 349 -15.19 -13.12 -19.02
C LYS A 349 -13.90 -12.69 -19.72
N LEU A 350 -14.04 -11.88 -20.76
CA LEU A 350 -12.95 -11.15 -21.39
C LEU A 350 -12.97 -9.72 -20.84
N PHE A 351 -11.81 -9.13 -20.60
CA PHE A 351 -11.73 -7.74 -20.13
C PHE A 351 -10.60 -6.97 -20.79
N LEU A 352 -10.84 -5.69 -20.97
CA LEU A 352 -9.88 -4.69 -21.44
C LEU A 352 -10.00 -3.46 -20.57
N SER A 353 -8.87 -2.93 -20.11
CA SER A 353 -8.78 -1.70 -19.32
C SER A 353 -7.78 -0.74 -19.91
N TYR A 354 -8.13 0.53 -19.95
CA TYR A 354 -7.23 1.64 -20.17
C TYR A 354 -7.42 2.69 -19.08
N ASN A 355 -6.37 3.02 -18.35
CA ASN A 355 -6.43 3.99 -17.27
C ASN A 355 -5.18 4.86 -17.24
N LYS A 356 -5.34 6.14 -16.88
CA LYS A 356 -4.25 7.03 -16.51
C LYS A 356 -4.17 7.18 -15.00
N GLY A 357 -2.95 7.25 -14.48
CA GLY A 357 -2.66 7.54 -13.09
C GLY A 357 -1.54 8.55 -12.93
N PHE A 358 -1.40 9.08 -11.73
CA PHE A 358 -0.31 9.98 -11.38
C PHE A 358 0.13 9.76 -9.92
N ARG A 359 1.31 10.25 -9.60
CA ARG A 359 1.82 10.36 -8.24
C ARG A 359 2.57 11.68 -8.07
N LEU A 360 2.38 12.32 -6.92
CA LEU A 360 3.20 13.45 -6.50
C LEU A 360 4.50 12.92 -5.86
N PRO A 361 5.64 13.59 -6.04
CA PRO A 361 6.85 13.25 -5.31
C PRO A 361 6.60 13.31 -3.80
N SER A 362 7.19 12.37 -3.05
CA SER A 362 7.18 12.42 -1.58
C SER A 362 8.04 13.57 -1.07
N PHE A 363 7.81 14.01 0.17
CA PHE A 363 8.65 15.05 0.76
C PHE A 363 10.10 14.58 0.93
N THR A 364 10.32 13.29 1.16
CA THR A 364 11.67 12.70 1.18
C THR A 364 12.36 12.84 -0.17
N GLU A 365 11.70 12.47 -1.27
CA GLU A 365 12.27 12.60 -2.62
C GLU A 365 12.60 14.04 -2.99
N LEU A 366 11.81 15.01 -2.51
CA LEU A 366 12.03 16.44 -2.79
C LEU A 366 13.17 17.05 -1.96
N TYR A 367 13.29 16.69 -0.69
CA TYR A 367 14.06 17.49 0.27
C TYR A 367 15.15 16.75 1.02
N TYR A 368 15.09 15.41 1.10
CA TYR A 368 15.99 14.67 1.98
C TYR A 368 17.46 14.89 1.63
N LYS A 369 18.26 15.19 2.66
CA LYS A 369 19.69 15.35 2.55
C LYS A 369 20.40 14.68 3.71
N SER A 370 21.31 13.77 3.38
CA SER A 370 22.13 13.04 4.33
C SER A 370 23.53 12.80 3.77
N ALA A 371 24.36 12.06 4.49
CA ALA A 371 25.67 11.64 4.01
C ALA A 371 25.62 10.73 2.77
N THR A 372 24.46 10.10 2.49
CA THR A 372 24.32 9.07 1.44
C THR A 372 23.22 9.38 0.41
N HIS A 373 22.37 10.36 0.66
CA HIS A 373 21.21 10.66 -0.18
C HIS A 373 21.03 12.16 -0.37
N GLU A 374 20.63 12.57 -1.57
CA GLU A 374 20.30 13.95 -1.92
C GLU A 374 19.01 14.02 -2.74
N GLY A 375 17.97 14.65 -2.17
CA GLY A 375 16.68 14.91 -2.78
C GLY A 375 16.76 15.97 -3.88
N ASN A 376 15.68 16.04 -4.69
CA ASN A 376 15.60 16.98 -5.82
C ASN A 376 14.29 17.76 -5.79
N ARG A 377 14.36 19.04 -5.44
CA ARG A 377 13.21 19.97 -5.41
C ARG A 377 12.59 20.24 -6.78
N GLY A 378 13.30 19.92 -7.86
CA GLY A 378 12.84 20.10 -9.24
C GLY A 378 11.96 18.98 -9.77
N LEU A 379 11.73 17.93 -8.99
CA LEU A 379 10.88 16.81 -9.39
C LEU A 379 9.45 17.26 -9.69
N LYS A 380 8.89 16.67 -10.73
CA LYS A 380 7.50 16.87 -11.16
C LYS A 380 6.70 15.59 -10.97
N PRO A 381 5.36 15.65 -10.94
CA PRO A 381 4.54 14.46 -10.82
C PRO A 381 4.88 13.39 -11.86
N GLU A 382 4.89 12.15 -11.43
CA GLU A 382 4.92 10.97 -12.30
C GLU A 382 3.58 10.76 -12.98
N HIS A 383 3.58 10.18 -14.18
CA HIS A 383 2.38 9.79 -14.90
C HIS A 383 2.49 8.37 -15.43
N ASN A 384 1.39 7.64 -15.35
CA ASN A 384 1.27 6.30 -15.90
C ASN A 384 0.08 6.20 -16.87
N ARG A 385 0.30 5.49 -17.99
CA ARG A 385 -0.76 5.00 -18.87
C ARG A 385 -0.73 3.48 -18.81
N SER A 386 -1.81 2.90 -18.34
CA SER A 386 -1.94 1.47 -18.10
C SER A 386 -2.94 0.88 -19.09
N VAL A 387 -2.53 -0.16 -19.79
CA VAL A 387 -3.41 -1.01 -20.62
C VAL A 387 -3.35 -2.43 -20.06
N GLN A 388 -4.50 -3.06 -19.91
CA GLN A 388 -4.60 -4.46 -19.47
C GLN A 388 -5.62 -5.19 -20.34
N LEU A 389 -5.30 -6.41 -20.68
CA LEU A 389 -6.18 -7.33 -21.40
C LEU A 389 -6.16 -8.69 -20.69
N GLY A 390 -7.31 -9.32 -20.54
CA GLY A 390 -7.31 -10.62 -19.92
C GLY A 390 -8.57 -11.42 -20.18
N VAL A 391 -8.47 -12.69 -19.78
CA VAL A 391 -9.55 -13.67 -19.81
C VAL A 391 -9.66 -14.33 -18.45
N GLN A 392 -10.88 -14.51 -18.01
CA GLN A 392 -11.22 -15.25 -16.81
C GLN A 392 -12.22 -16.34 -17.16
N TYR A 393 -12.01 -17.51 -16.59
CA TYR A 393 -12.96 -18.61 -16.62
C TYR A 393 -13.26 -19.07 -15.20
N ALA A 394 -14.53 -19.21 -14.86
CA ALA A 394 -14.97 -19.61 -13.53
C ALA A 394 -16.15 -20.58 -13.60
N THR A 395 -16.03 -21.66 -12.83
CA THR A 395 -17.07 -22.62 -12.53
C THR A 395 -17.16 -22.83 -11.02
N ALA A 396 -18.05 -23.68 -10.53
CA ALA A 396 -18.13 -24.00 -9.10
C ALA A 396 -16.80 -24.54 -8.55
N GLY A 397 -16.08 -25.35 -9.30
CA GLY A 397 -14.86 -26.02 -8.84
C GLY A 397 -13.54 -25.47 -9.40
N PHE A 398 -13.59 -24.53 -10.36
CA PHE A 398 -12.40 -23.98 -11.00
C PHE A 398 -12.56 -22.50 -11.29
N GLN A 399 -11.52 -21.72 -11.00
CA GLN A 399 -11.37 -20.34 -11.41
C GLN A 399 -9.97 -20.14 -11.97
N GLY A 400 -9.86 -19.59 -13.18
CA GLY A 400 -8.60 -19.24 -13.81
C GLY A 400 -8.66 -17.84 -14.40
N THR A 401 -7.54 -17.12 -14.34
CA THR A 401 -7.38 -15.80 -14.94
C THR A 401 -6.02 -15.73 -15.64
N LEU A 402 -6.02 -15.22 -16.85
CA LEU A 402 -4.81 -14.85 -17.58
C LEU A 402 -4.90 -13.37 -17.93
N ARG A 403 -3.90 -12.59 -17.54
CA ARG A 403 -3.83 -11.14 -17.74
C ARG A 403 -2.49 -10.76 -18.37
N GLY A 404 -2.53 -9.95 -19.42
CA GLY A 404 -1.39 -9.22 -19.93
C GLY A 404 -1.52 -7.73 -19.58
N PHE A 405 -0.42 -7.05 -19.31
CA PHE A 405 -0.41 -5.63 -18.99
C PHE A 405 0.77 -4.89 -19.60
N TYR A 406 0.56 -3.60 -19.86
CA TYR A 406 1.58 -2.66 -20.27
C TYR A 406 1.37 -1.33 -19.56
N HIS A 407 2.38 -0.88 -18.84
CA HIS A 407 2.40 0.40 -18.12
C HIS A 407 3.50 1.28 -18.69
N ARG A 408 3.12 2.42 -19.26
CA ARG A 408 4.07 3.43 -19.73
C ARG A 408 4.23 4.51 -18.66
N GLY A 409 5.36 4.45 -17.95
CA GLY A 409 5.72 5.40 -16.91
C GLY A 409 6.55 6.56 -17.44
N ASN A 410 6.06 7.79 -17.19
CA ASN A 410 6.79 9.01 -17.51
C ASN A 410 7.21 9.71 -16.22
N ARG A 411 8.47 10.14 -16.17
CA ARG A 411 9.07 10.79 -14.98
C ARG A 411 8.96 9.94 -13.73
N MET A 412 9.19 8.63 -13.87
CA MET A 412 9.28 7.69 -12.76
C MET A 412 10.42 8.12 -11.84
N ILE A 413 10.16 8.28 -10.57
CA ILE A 413 11.14 8.77 -9.59
C ILE A 413 11.75 7.59 -8.87
N ASP A 414 13.09 7.59 -8.76
CA ASP A 414 13.83 6.64 -7.93
C ASP A 414 15.11 7.29 -7.40
N TRP A 415 15.71 6.65 -6.41
CA TRP A 415 17.01 6.97 -5.87
C TRP A 415 18.08 6.23 -6.67
N VAL A 416 18.96 6.95 -7.35
CA VAL A 416 19.98 6.38 -8.24
C VAL A 416 21.36 6.90 -7.90
N MET A 417 22.36 6.04 -8.11
CA MET A 417 23.78 6.39 -8.16
C MET A 417 24.23 6.35 -9.60
N TYR A 418 25.04 7.30 -10.03
CA TYR A 418 25.60 7.34 -11.38
C TYR A 418 27.00 6.70 -11.43
N THR A 419 27.74 6.71 -10.32
CA THR A 419 29.02 6.02 -10.13
C THR A 419 29.06 5.30 -8.78
N ALA A 420 30.07 4.46 -8.55
CA ALA A 420 30.22 3.73 -7.28
C ALA A 420 30.55 4.64 -6.08
N GLU A 421 31.15 5.80 -6.33
CA GLU A 421 31.56 6.78 -5.32
C GLU A 421 30.48 7.85 -5.07
N ASP A 422 29.39 7.81 -5.83
CA ASP A 422 28.34 8.81 -5.79
C ASP A 422 27.38 8.58 -4.60
N ASN A 423 26.66 9.63 -4.21
CA ASN A 423 25.49 9.50 -3.35
C ASN A 423 24.26 9.10 -4.18
N TYR A 424 23.24 8.59 -3.52
CA TYR A 424 21.93 8.43 -4.14
C TYR A 424 21.28 9.79 -4.41
N HIS A 425 20.90 10.01 -5.66
CA HIS A 425 20.14 11.19 -6.09
C HIS A 425 18.70 10.79 -6.41
N SER A 426 17.75 11.59 -5.97
CA SER A 426 16.36 11.47 -6.38
C SER A 426 16.23 11.97 -7.82
N ALA A 427 16.04 11.06 -8.77
CA ALA A 427 16.01 11.33 -10.21
C ALA A 427 14.74 10.79 -10.87
N ALA A 428 14.37 11.41 -12.00
CA ALA A 428 13.20 11.01 -12.79
C ALA A 428 13.63 10.51 -14.16
N PHE A 429 13.07 9.39 -14.61
CA PHE A 429 13.32 8.77 -15.91
C PHE A 429 12.07 8.10 -16.47
N ASN A 430 12.08 7.71 -17.74
CA ASN A 430 10.95 7.04 -18.38
C ASN A 430 11.15 5.53 -18.36
N LEU A 431 10.17 4.81 -17.84
CA LEU A 431 10.25 3.37 -17.63
C LEU A 431 8.93 2.70 -18.00
N ASP A 432 9.00 1.72 -18.92
CA ASP A 432 7.86 0.88 -19.25
C ASP A 432 7.95 -0.44 -18.50
N ASN A 433 6.84 -0.86 -17.91
CA ASN A 433 6.66 -2.18 -17.31
C ASN A 433 5.64 -2.97 -18.15
N MET A 434 5.99 -4.18 -18.54
CA MET A 434 5.10 -5.08 -19.25
C MET A 434 5.18 -6.48 -18.67
N GLY A 435 4.07 -7.20 -18.68
CA GLY A 435 4.09 -8.54 -18.10
C GLY A 435 2.85 -9.35 -18.36
N VAL A 436 2.91 -10.57 -17.88
CA VAL A 436 1.82 -11.55 -17.94
C VAL A 436 1.66 -12.17 -16.56
N GLN A 437 0.42 -12.31 -16.15
CA GLN A 437 0.02 -12.97 -14.90
C GLN A 437 -1.00 -14.05 -15.19
N ALA A 438 -0.80 -15.22 -14.60
CA ALA A 438 -1.72 -16.35 -14.65
C ALA A 438 -2.04 -16.83 -13.24
N ASP A 439 -3.30 -16.95 -12.91
CA ASP A 439 -3.80 -17.45 -11.63
C ASP A 439 -4.81 -18.57 -11.88
N ALA A 440 -4.73 -19.63 -11.09
CA ALA A 440 -5.69 -20.72 -11.10
C ALA A 440 -6.02 -21.15 -9.67
N ARG A 441 -7.31 -21.41 -9.44
CA ARG A 441 -7.81 -21.95 -8.18
C ARG A 441 -8.74 -23.12 -8.44
N VAL A 442 -8.49 -24.21 -7.76
CA VAL A 442 -9.28 -25.46 -7.86
C VAL A 442 -9.86 -25.76 -6.48
N SER A 443 -11.17 -26.03 -6.46
CA SER A 443 -11.88 -26.62 -5.31
C SER A 443 -12.20 -28.08 -5.64
N PHE A 444 -11.45 -29.01 -5.08
CA PHE A 444 -11.61 -30.43 -5.36
C PHE A 444 -12.96 -31.00 -4.91
N PRO A 445 -13.54 -30.57 -3.76
CA PRO A 445 -14.88 -31.01 -3.35
C PRO A 445 -15.98 -30.68 -4.35
N GLU A 446 -15.83 -29.57 -5.08
CA GLU A 446 -16.82 -29.16 -6.09
C GLU A 446 -16.62 -29.86 -7.44
N LEU A 447 -15.40 -30.34 -7.73
CA LEU A 447 -15.09 -31.04 -8.98
C LEU A 447 -15.30 -32.56 -8.91
N PHE A 448 -15.08 -33.16 -7.73
CA PHE A 448 -15.07 -34.62 -7.60
C PHE A 448 -16.08 -35.11 -6.58
N ASP A 449 -15.76 -35.05 -5.28
CA ASP A 449 -16.57 -35.52 -4.17
C ASP A 449 -16.33 -34.62 -2.95
N LYS A 450 -17.41 -34.24 -2.25
CA LYS A 450 -17.37 -33.48 -1.01
C LYS A 450 -16.49 -34.11 0.07
N ASN A 451 -16.26 -35.40 0.01
CA ASN A 451 -15.43 -36.16 0.96
C ASN A 451 -13.96 -36.31 0.55
N THR A 452 -13.57 -35.79 -0.63
CA THR A 452 -12.16 -35.89 -1.04
C THR A 452 -11.20 -35.30 0.02
N TRP A 453 -10.07 -35.93 0.19
CA TRP A 453 -9.04 -35.49 1.13
C TRP A 453 -8.35 -34.21 0.66
N LEU A 454 -8.21 -33.99 -0.64
CA LEU A 454 -7.79 -32.74 -1.24
C LEU A 454 -8.89 -31.70 -1.13
N ARG A 455 -8.58 -30.49 -0.66
CA ARG A 455 -9.54 -29.40 -0.49
C ARG A 455 -9.41 -28.35 -1.57
N SER A 456 -8.26 -27.73 -1.66
CA SER A 456 -8.03 -26.70 -2.67
C SER A 456 -6.57 -26.62 -3.09
N LEU A 457 -6.38 -26.23 -4.35
CA LEU A 457 -5.09 -25.84 -4.89
C LEU A 457 -5.23 -24.45 -5.50
N SER A 458 -4.34 -23.55 -5.16
CA SER A 458 -4.16 -22.27 -5.85
C SER A 458 -2.74 -22.17 -6.39
N VAL A 459 -2.61 -21.69 -7.62
CA VAL A 459 -1.32 -21.50 -8.29
C VAL A 459 -1.37 -20.14 -8.98
N GLY A 460 -0.32 -19.36 -8.80
CA GLY A 460 -0.14 -18.06 -9.46
C GLY A 460 1.27 -17.91 -10.01
N TYR A 461 1.38 -17.28 -11.16
CA TYR A 461 2.66 -16.96 -11.78
C TYR A 461 2.61 -15.58 -12.42
N THR A 462 3.65 -14.78 -12.21
CA THR A 462 3.84 -13.47 -12.87
C THR A 462 5.22 -13.40 -13.49
N TYR A 463 5.28 -12.89 -14.70
CA TYR A 463 6.51 -12.47 -15.39
C TYR A 463 6.43 -10.99 -15.71
N ILE A 464 7.49 -10.24 -15.41
CA ILE A 464 7.60 -8.80 -15.67
C ILE A 464 8.89 -8.52 -16.41
N HIS A 465 8.80 -7.67 -17.42
CA HIS A 465 9.91 -7.09 -18.14
C HIS A 465 9.84 -5.57 -18.08
N GLN A 466 10.96 -4.92 -17.79
CA GLN A 466 11.08 -3.45 -17.80
C GLN A 466 11.94 -2.98 -18.96
N LYS A 467 11.57 -1.83 -19.53
CA LYS A 467 12.36 -1.13 -20.53
C LYS A 467 12.50 0.34 -20.14
N ARG A 468 13.73 0.75 -19.88
CA ARG A 468 14.07 2.17 -19.67
C ARG A 468 14.34 2.83 -21.03
N HIS A 469 13.93 4.09 -21.18
CA HIS A 469 14.04 4.86 -22.42
C HIS A 469 15.15 5.92 -22.38
N ASP A 470 15.74 6.16 -21.22
CA ASP A 470 16.80 7.15 -21.05
C ASP A 470 18.19 6.47 -21.19
N ASP A 471 19.10 7.09 -21.91
CA ASP A 471 20.45 6.55 -22.18
C ASP A 471 21.47 6.92 -21.09
N THR A 472 21.12 7.74 -20.12
CA THR A 472 22.01 8.12 -19.02
C THR A 472 22.42 6.87 -18.24
N PRO A 473 23.70 6.51 -18.14
CA PRO A 473 24.13 5.36 -17.36
C PRO A 473 23.74 5.51 -15.89
N ILE A 474 23.15 4.48 -15.31
CA ILE A 474 22.85 4.36 -13.89
C ILE A 474 23.67 3.21 -13.34
N PHE A 475 24.56 3.50 -12.38
CA PHE A 475 25.34 2.48 -11.70
C PHE A 475 24.45 1.61 -10.80
N LYS A 476 23.57 2.25 -10.01
CA LYS A 476 22.65 1.57 -9.10
C LYS A 476 21.32 2.32 -9.01
N SER A 477 20.23 1.58 -9.13
CA SER A 477 18.86 2.01 -8.77
C SER A 477 18.49 1.38 -7.43
N ASN A 478 17.88 2.12 -6.54
CA ASN A 478 17.57 1.61 -5.21
C ASN A 478 16.29 0.76 -5.19
N TYR A 479 15.32 1.09 -6.04
CA TYR A 479 14.00 0.45 -6.05
C TYR A 479 13.48 0.07 -7.44
N ALA A 480 13.41 1.01 -8.37
CA ALA A 480 12.66 0.85 -9.62
C ALA A 480 13.23 -0.24 -10.54
N MET A 481 14.54 -0.36 -10.66
CA MET A 481 15.20 -1.36 -11.51
C MET A 481 15.45 -2.69 -10.79
N GLU A 482 15.14 -2.77 -9.49
CA GLU A 482 15.22 -4.00 -8.70
C GLU A 482 13.86 -4.70 -8.61
N TYR A 483 13.13 -4.75 -9.71
CA TYR A 483 11.80 -5.33 -9.76
C TYR A 483 11.81 -6.86 -9.71
N LEU A 484 10.69 -7.42 -9.28
CA LEU A 484 10.47 -8.85 -9.26
C LEU A 484 10.14 -9.35 -10.68
N ARG A 485 11.12 -10.00 -11.32
CA ARG A 485 11.01 -10.48 -12.70
C ARG A 485 10.10 -11.69 -12.82
N HIS A 486 10.28 -12.64 -11.92
CA HIS A 486 9.47 -13.84 -11.86
C HIS A 486 8.95 -14.05 -10.45
N LYS A 487 7.69 -14.40 -10.35
CA LYS A 487 7.07 -14.83 -9.09
C LYS A 487 6.19 -16.05 -9.34
N PHE A 488 6.38 -17.08 -8.54
CA PHE A 488 5.53 -18.25 -8.48
C PHE A 488 5.02 -18.44 -7.07
N VAL A 489 3.71 -18.65 -6.93
CA VAL A 489 3.04 -18.90 -5.66
C VAL A 489 2.16 -20.13 -5.84
N ALA A 490 2.26 -21.09 -4.92
CA ALA A 490 1.33 -22.22 -4.89
C ALA A 490 0.91 -22.50 -3.45
N SER A 491 -0.35 -22.84 -3.25
CA SER A 491 -0.88 -23.26 -1.94
C SER A 491 -1.82 -24.44 -2.12
N LEU A 492 -1.51 -25.52 -1.42
CA LEU A 492 -2.30 -26.75 -1.40
C LEU A 492 -2.89 -26.92 0.00
N ASN A 493 -4.21 -27.02 0.08
CA ASN A 493 -4.90 -27.39 1.32
C ASN A 493 -5.45 -28.81 1.22
N HIS A 494 -5.22 -29.63 2.22
CA HIS A 494 -5.76 -30.99 2.30
C HIS A 494 -6.17 -31.36 3.71
N ARG A 495 -7.11 -32.28 3.81
CA ARG A 495 -7.55 -32.89 5.07
C ARG A 495 -6.70 -34.12 5.35
N ILE A 496 -6.11 -34.20 6.54
CA ILE A 496 -5.40 -35.38 7.02
C ILE A 496 -6.41 -36.37 7.61
N TRP A 497 -7.30 -35.87 8.49
CA TRP A 497 -8.49 -36.58 8.98
C TRP A 497 -9.59 -35.56 9.39
N ASN A 498 -10.69 -36.03 9.95
CA ASN A 498 -11.91 -35.21 10.14
C ASN A 498 -11.69 -33.88 10.92
N ARG A 499 -10.67 -33.80 11.76
CA ARG A 499 -10.40 -32.63 12.60
C ARG A 499 -9.01 -32.01 12.37
N LEU A 500 -8.26 -32.52 11.41
CA LEU A 500 -6.94 -32.01 11.07
C LEU A 500 -6.81 -31.77 9.58
N SER A 501 -6.38 -30.56 9.24
CA SER A 501 -6.01 -30.18 7.88
C SER A 501 -4.61 -29.59 7.85
N ALA A 502 -3.98 -29.65 6.69
CA ALA A 502 -2.69 -29.02 6.45
C ALA A 502 -2.75 -28.14 5.20
N THR A 503 -2.04 -27.02 5.26
CA THR A 503 -1.82 -26.12 4.13
C THR A 503 -0.33 -26.01 3.86
N TRP A 504 0.07 -26.32 2.64
CA TRP A 504 1.42 -26.17 2.14
C TRP A 504 1.48 -24.98 1.19
N SER A 505 2.41 -24.07 1.41
CA SER A 505 2.59 -22.91 0.54
C SER A 505 4.04 -22.84 0.09
N VAL A 506 4.21 -22.58 -1.21
CA VAL A 506 5.50 -22.37 -1.87
C VAL A 506 5.49 -20.98 -2.48
N LEU A 507 6.52 -20.21 -2.22
CA LEU A 507 6.81 -18.93 -2.83
C LEU A 507 8.21 -19.01 -3.45
N TRP A 508 8.28 -18.81 -4.76
CA TRP A 508 9.55 -18.66 -5.47
C TRP A 508 9.59 -17.31 -6.18
N GLN A 509 10.73 -16.64 -6.11
CA GLN A 509 10.93 -15.30 -6.62
C GLN A 509 12.30 -15.18 -7.26
N ASP A 510 12.35 -14.52 -8.42
CA ASP A 510 13.58 -14.08 -9.10
C ASP A 510 13.51 -12.57 -9.32
N ARG A 511 14.47 -11.87 -8.78
CA ARG A 511 14.52 -10.40 -8.74
C ARG A 511 15.68 -9.88 -9.59
N MET A 512 15.40 -8.86 -10.38
CA MET A 512 16.43 -8.11 -11.09
C MET A 512 17.18 -7.18 -10.12
N GLY A 513 18.37 -6.77 -10.51
CA GLY A 513 19.23 -5.89 -9.73
C GLY A 513 20.46 -6.60 -9.19
N SER A 514 21.26 -5.87 -8.45
CA SER A 514 22.49 -6.35 -7.80
C SER A 514 22.57 -5.86 -6.37
N TYR A 515 23.19 -6.63 -5.50
CA TYR A 515 23.46 -6.19 -4.14
C TYR A 515 24.75 -5.37 -4.11
N LEU A 516 24.77 -4.33 -3.27
CA LEU A 516 25.99 -3.64 -2.91
C LEU A 516 26.51 -4.21 -1.61
N ARG A 517 27.76 -4.64 -1.61
CA ARG A 517 28.46 -5.10 -0.41
C ARG A 517 29.44 -4.03 0.03
N TYR A 518 29.38 -3.60 1.26
CA TYR A 518 30.36 -2.71 1.85
C TYR A 518 31.55 -3.53 2.36
N SER A 519 32.74 -3.31 1.80
CA SER A 519 33.97 -4.02 2.16
C SER A 519 34.93 -3.19 3.04
N GLY A 520 34.38 -2.17 3.72
CA GLY A 520 35.12 -1.32 4.65
C GLY A 520 35.59 0.02 4.05
N THR A 521 35.94 0.08 2.78
CA THR A 521 36.44 1.28 2.12
C THR A 521 35.67 1.68 0.86
N TYR A 522 34.94 0.75 0.25
CA TYR A 522 34.15 1.00 -0.97
C TYR A 522 32.93 0.06 -1.04
N LEU A 523 31.97 0.42 -1.86
CA LEU A 523 30.83 -0.42 -2.20
C LEU A 523 31.22 -1.35 -3.35
N ASP A 524 31.02 -2.65 -3.17
CA ASP A 524 31.32 -3.69 -4.15
C ASP A 524 30.02 -4.29 -4.67
N PRO A 525 29.74 -4.29 -5.98
CA PRO A 525 28.58 -4.98 -6.54
C PRO A 525 28.82 -6.50 -6.48
N SER A 526 27.86 -7.21 -5.90
CA SER A 526 27.87 -8.68 -5.77
C SER A 526 26.79 -9.34 -6.60
#